data_a729d2059fdf5dc368ac9cc76b388dab
#
_entry.id   a729d2059fdf5dc368ac9cc76b388dab
#
_cell.length_a   1.000
_cell.length_b   1.000
_cell.length_c   1.000
_cell.angle_alpha   90.00
_cell.angle_beta   90.00
_cell.angle_gamma   90.00
#
_symmetry.space_group_name_H-M   'P 1'
#
loop_
_entity.id
_entity.type
_entity.pdbx_description
1 polymer ?
#
loop_
_entity_poly.entity_id
_entity_poly.type
_entity_poly.pdbx_seq_one_letter_code
_entity_poly.pdbx_strand_id
1 'polypeptide(L)'
;MNPDNGKPMERMLYEVKKVIVGQDHLLERLIVALLARGHILVEGVPGLAKTMAIKTLAESIGGEFKRIQFTPDLVPADLIGTRIYNQKTGEFNTSLGPVFTNLLLADEINRAPAKVQSALLEVMQERQVTIGRETFKVPNPFLVLATQNPIETEGTYPLPEAQVDRFMLKVLVGYPSTTEEFVIVERMTSALQAVQQVLTTEQLVALQQEVDKVYVDPTLIEYAVRMVTATRRPQDHGLKELEHYITFGASPRASINLILAGRALAFVRGRDYALPQDILDMALDVIRHRLVLSYEALSDNVTGDDLLNKILKRIPVPTVPLREQANGRRIQNA
;
A
#
# COMPACT_ATOMS: atom_id res chain seq x y z
N MET A 1 9.76 -13.28 -22.05
CA MET A 1 10.08 -12.82 -20.69
C MET A 1 10.81 -13.94 -19.97
N ASN A 2 11.81 -13.63 -19.17
CA ASN A 2 12.60 -14.64 -18.49
C ASN A 2 11.73 -15.28 -17.38
N PRO A 3 11.57 -16.63 -17.33
CA PRO A 3 10.78 -17.30 -16.29
C PRO A 3 11.33 -17.08 -14.87
N ASP A 4 12.49 -16.43 -14.75
CA ASP A 4 13.12 -16.11 -13.48
C ASP A 4 12.64 -14.81 -12.82
N ASN A 5 11.79 -14.00 -13.46
CA ASN A 5 11.41 -12.68 -12.92
C ASN A 5 10.55 -12.73 -11.63
N GLY A 6 9.82 -13.83 -11.37
CA GLY A 6 9.10 -14.05 -10.11
C GLY A 6 9.99 -14.53 -8.96
N LYS A 7 11.11 -15.18 -9.26
CA LYS A 7 11.99 -15.78 -8.25
C LYS A 7 12.57 -14.81 -7.22
N PRO A 8 12.94 -13.56 -7.56
CA PRO A 8 13.39 -12.60 -6.55
C PRO A 8 12.32 -12.27 -5.51
N MET A 9 11.05 -12.19 -5.93
CA MET A 9 9.94 -11.89 -5.03
C MET A 9 9.61 -13.06 -4.11
N GLU A 10 9.67 -14.28 -4.63
CA GLU A 10 9.51 -15.50 -3.83
C GLU A 10 10.63 -15.63 -2.78
N ARG A 11 11.88 -15.36 -3.18
CA ARG A 11 13.03 -15.35 -2.25
C ARG A 11 12.88 -14.27 -1.18
N MET A 12 12.46 -13.07 -1.56
CA MET A 12 12.22 -11.97 -0.62
C MET A 12 11.11 -12.35 0.37
N LEU A 13 9.99 -12.90 -0.09
CA LEU A 13 8.94 -13.42 0.76
C LEU A 13 9.45 -14.52 1.71
N TYR A 14 10.26 -15.43 1.21
CA TYR A 14 10.86 -16.50 2.02
C TYR A 14 11.74 -15.92 3.15
N GLU A 15 12.60 -14.94 2.83
CA GLU A 15 13.45 -14.30 3.84
C GLU A 15 12.62 -13.56 4.90
N VAL A 16 11.59 -12.81 4.47
CA VAL A 16 10.70 -12.10 5.40
C VAL A 16 9.92 -13.08 6.29
N LYS A 17 9.46 -14.21 5.75
CA LYS A 17 8.72 -15.24 6.49
C LYS A 17 9.58 -16.04 7.49
N LYS A 18 10.92 -15.93 7.44
CA LYS A 18 11.77 -16.47 8.53
C LYS A 18 11.50 -15.76 9.85
N VAL A 19 11.19 -14.48 9.80
CA VAL A 19 10.98 -13.61 10.97
C VAL A 19 9.49 -13.40 11.24
N ILE A 20 8.71 -13.15 10.18
CA ILE A 20 7.27 -12.89 10.29
C ILE A 20 6.51 -14.20 10.13
N VAL A 21 5.64 -14.49 11.11
CA VAL A 21 4.74 -15.64 11.09
C VAL A 21 3.32 -15.13 10.80
N GLY A 22 2.63 -15.79 9.89
CA GLY A 22 1.32 -15.33 9.43
C GLY A 22 1.42 -14.01 8.66
N GLN A 23 0.35 -13.22 8.70
CA GLN A 23 0.28 -11.90 8.04
C GLN A 23 0.59 -11.95 6.53
N ASP A 24 0.35 -13.09 5.88
CA ASP A 24 0.66 -13.31 4.46
C ASP A 24 0.01 -12.26 3.57
N HIS A 25 -1.22 -11.84 3.91
CA HIS A 25 -1.93 -10.78 3.23
C HIS A 25 -1.17 -9.44 3.30
N LEU A 26 -0.73 -9.03 4.50
CA LEU A 26 0.04 -7.80 4.68
C LEU A 26 1.36 -7.85 3.89
N LEU A 27 2.08 -8.97 3.96
CA LEU A 27 3.36 -9.14 3.26
C LEU A 27 3.18 -9.06 1.74
N GLU A 28 2.18 -9.73 1.17
CA GLU A 28 1.87 -9.64 -0.27
C GLU A 28 1.54 -8.19 -0.65
N ARG A 29 0.72 -7.48 0.14
CA ARG A 29 0.34 -6.08 -0.11
C ARG A 29 1.52 -5.12 0.00
N LEU A 30 2.46 -5.36 0.92
CA LEU A 30 3.71 -4.60 1.03
C LEU A 30 4.56 -4.74 -0.23
N ILE A 31 4.73 -5.96 -0.73
CA ILE A 31 5.49 -6.22 -1.96
C ILE A 31 4.80 -5.59 -3.18
N VAL A 32 3.49 -5.74 -3.30
CA VAL A 32 2.71 -5.12 -4.37
C VAL A 32 2.85 -3.61 -4.35
N ALA A 33 2.70 -2.97 -3.19
CA ALA A 33 2.85 -1.52 -3.08
C ALA A 33 4.27 -1.06 -3.38
N LEU A 34 5.28 -1.78 -2.93
CA LEU A 34 6.69 -1.49 -3.21
C LEU A 34 6.98 -1.54 -4.71
N LEU A 35 6.49 -2.58 -5.41
CA LEU A 35 6.64 -2.73 -6.86
C LEU A 35 5.82 -1.70 -7.65
N ALA A 36 4.62 -1.37 -7.19
CA ALA A 36 3.75 -0.37 -7.80
C ALA A 36 4.11 1.08 -7.41
N ARG A 37 5.17 1.30 -6.62
CA ARG A 37 5.58 2.61 -6.09
C ARG A 37 4.50 3.31 -5.28
N GLY A 38 3.60 2.54 -4.66
CA GLY A 38 2.52 3.04 -3.81
C GLY A 38 2.90 3.13 -2.34
N HIS A 39 1.98 3.64 -1.53
CA HIS A 39 2.08 3.71 -0.08
C HIS A 39 0.92 2.96 0.56
N ILE A 40 1.11 2.47 1.78
CA ILE A 40 0.13 1.63 2.47
C ILE A 40 -0.30 2.27 3.78
N LEU A 41 -1.60 2.23 4.02
CA LEU A 41 -2.21 2.48 5.32
C LEU A 41 -2.59 1.13 5.93
N VAL A 42 -2.10 0.84 7.11
CA VAL A 42 -2.41 -0.40 7.85
C VAL A 42 -3.26 -0.07 9.06
N GLU A 43 -4.43 -0.65 9.12
CA GLU A 43 -5.30 -0.55 10.28
C GLU A 43 -5.29 -1.87 11.05
N GLY A 44 -5.05 -1.80 12.33
CA GLY A 44 -5.03 -2.96 13.22
C GLY A 44 -4.47 -2.64 14.58
N VAL A 45 -4.79 -3.48 15.55
CA VAL A 45 -4.35 -3.32 16.95
C VAL A 45 -2.82 -3.32 17.06
N PRO A 46 -2.25 -2.74 18.12
CA PRO A 46 -0.80 -2.80 18.37
C PRO A 46 -0.34 -4.24 18.61
N GLY A 47 0.97 -4.49 18.43
CA GLY A 47 1.57 -5.81 18.70
C GLY A 47 1.51 -6.82 17.54
N LEU A 48 0.97 -6.46 16.37
CA LEU A 48 0.80 -7.37 15.22
C LEU A 48 1.99 -7.37 14.24
N ALA A 49 3.22 -7.22 14.74
CA ALA A 49 4.48 -7.29 13.98
C ALA A 49 4.61 -6.33 12.78
N LYS A 50 3.78 -5.27 12.69
CA LYS A 50 3.82 -4.29 11.58
C LYS A 50 5.20 -3.66 11.41
N THR A 51 5.82 -3.23 12.52
CA THR A 51 7.18 -2.66 12.52
C THR A 51 8.22 -3.68 12.03
N MET A 52 8.10 -4.92 12.49
CA MET A 52 9.02 -5.98 12.11
C MET A 52 8.88 -6.33 10.62
N ALA A 53 7.67 -6.37 10.09
CA ALA A 53 7.42 -6.66 8.68
C ALA A 53 8.11 -5.66 7.73
N ILE A 54 7.93 -4.36 7.95
CA ILE A 54 8.56 -3.35 7.10
C ILE A 54 10.08 -3.26 7.29
N LYS A 55 10.57 -3.44 8.53
CA LYS A 55 12.01 -3.47 8.81
C LYS A 55 12.68 -4.65 8.10
N THR A 56 12.13 -5.84 8.23
CA THR A 56 12.63 -7.06 7.58
C THR A 56 12.58 -6.94 6.05
N LEU A 57 11.54 -6.31 5.51
CA LEU A 57 11.44 -6.00 4.09
C LEU A 57 12.58 -5.06 3.65
N ALA A 58 12.88 -4.01 4.43
CA ALA A 58 13.99 -3.11 4.13
C ALA A 58 15.35 -3.81 4.14
N GLU A 59 15.59 -4.67 5.13
CA GLU A 59 16.80 -5.50 5.22
C GLU A 59 16.94 -6.42 3.99
N SER A 60 15.84 -7.03 3.52
CA SER A 60 15.85 -7.92 2.36
C SER A 60 16.20 -7.24 1.04
N ILE A 61 16.04 -5.93 0.94
CA ILE A 61 16.39 -5.12 -0.25
C ILE A 61 17.62 -4.23 -0.03
N GLY A 62 18.32 -4.35 1.11
CA GLY A 62 19.45 -3.48 1.44
C GLY A 62 19.08 -2.00 1.53
N GLY A 63 17.82 -1.68 1.80
CA GLY A 63 17.30 -0.33 1.91
C GLY A 63 17.37 0.21 3.33
N GLU A 64 17.48 1.54 3.45
CA GLU A 64 17.42 2.22 4.75
C GLU A 64 15.99 2.21 5.29
N PHE A 65 15.83 1.88 6.58
CA PHE A 65 14.57 1.90 7.31
C PHE A 65 14.60 2.95 8.41
N LYS A 66 13.52 3.75 8.51
CA LYS A 66 13.28 4.63 9.66
C LYS A 66 11.86 4.46 10.19
N ARG A 67 11.70 4.63 11.50
CA ARG A 67 10.40 4.65 12.18
C ARG A 67 10.19 6.01 12.83
N ILE A 68 9.00 6.54 12.67
CA ILE A 68 8.53 7.74 13.37
C ILE A 68 7.26 7.37 14.11
N GLN A 69 7.27 7.58 15.42
CA GLN A 69 6.05 7.51 16.24
C GLN A 69 5.36 8.85 16.17
N PHE A 70 4.12 8.88 15.69
CA PHE A 70 3.33 10.10 15.63
C PHE A 70 2.75 10.40 17.00
N THR A 71 2.91 11.66 17.45
CA THR A 71 2.48 12.16 18.76
C THR A 71 1.88 13.56 18.59
N PRO A 72 1.04 14.02 19.55
CA PRO A 72 0.40 15.35 19.45
C PRO A 72 1.36 16.54 19.42
N ASP A 73 2.58 16.39 19.93
CA ASP A 73 3.62 17.42 20.01
C ASP A 73 4.53 17.49 18.78
N LEU A 74 4.43 16.52 17.85
CA LEU A 74 5.21 16.54 16.60
C LEU A 74 4.93 17.78 15.78
N VAL A 75 6.00 18.30 15.15
CA VAL A 75 5.91 19.37 14.16
C VAL A 75 6.45 18.91 12.80
N PRO A 76 6.05 19.54 11.67
CA PRO A 76 6.51 19.14 10.34
C PRO A 76 8.03 19.06 10.20
N ALA A 77 8.78 19.93 10.89
CA ALA A 77 10.24 19.93 10.86
C ALA A 77 10.85 18.64 11.40
N ASP A 78 10.17 17.94 12.33
CA ASP A 78 10.63 16.65 12.85
C ASP A 78 10.61 15.55 11.80
N LEU A 79 9.72 15.67 10.79
CA LEU A 79 9.61 14.74 9.67
C LEU A 79 10.57 15.09 8.54
N ILE A 80 10.54 16.36 8.09
CA ILE A 80 11.22 16.79 6.87
C ILE A 80 12.62 17.31 7.12
N GLY A 81 12.92 17.73 8.36
CA GLY A 81 14.18 18.35 8.70
C GLY A 81 14.09 19.87 8.75
N THR A 82 15.19 20.50 9.10
CA THR A 82 15.29 21.94 9.32
C THR A 82 16.67 22.50 9.00
N ARG A 83 16.77 23.82 8.92
CA ARG A 83 18.06 24.50 8.84
C ARG A 83 18.55 24.87 10.24
N ILE A 84 19.77 24.49 10.55
CA ILE A 84 20.41 24.76 11.84
C ILE A 84 21.51 25.79 11.62
N TYR A 85 21.46 26.87 12.36
CA TYR A 85 22.51 27.88 12.35
C TYR A 85 23.71 27.42 13.19
N ASN A 86 24.88 27.35 12.55
CA ASN A 86 26.13 27.03 13.22
C ASN A 86 26.81 28.33 13.66
N GLN A 87 26.78 28.62 14.95
CA GLN A 87 27.37 29.84 15.51
C GLN A 87 28.89 29.93 15.31
N LYS A 88 29.61 28.82 15.16
CA LYS A 88 31.06 28.80 14.97
C LYS A 88 31.46 29.14 13.54
N THR A 89 30.70 28.72 12.55
CA THR A 89 31.01 28.98 11.13
C THR A 89 30.24 30.15 10.55
N GLY A 90 29.20 30.63 11.23
CA GLY A 90 28.28 31.64 10.71
C GLY A 90 27.37 31.18 9.60
N GLU A 91 27.29 29.84 9.36
CA GLU A 91 26.58 29.25 8.25
C GLU A 91 25.34 28.49 8.71
N PHE A 92 24.37 28.32 7.79
CA PHE A 92 23.21 27.45 7.99
C PHE A 92 23.48 26.09 7.37
N ASN A 93 23.43 25.04 8.17
CA ASN A 93 23.48 23.66 7.70
C ASN A 93 22.07 23.07 7.66
N THR A 94 21.75 22.34 6.60
CA THR A 94 20.48 21.60 6.49
C THR A 94 20.61 20.25 7.19
N SER A 95 19.76 20.01 8.18
CA SER A 95 19.60 18.69 8.81
C SER A 95 18.38 18.02 8.20
N LEU A 96 18.60 16.94 7.45
CA LEU A 96 17.54 16.17 6.80
C LEU A 96 16.77 15.34 7.84
N GLY A 97 15.45 15.34 7.73
CA GLY A 97 14.57 14.58 8.61
C GLY A 97 14.47 13.10 8.25
N PRO A 98 13.73 12.31 9.05
CA PRO A 98 13.57 10.88 8.86
C PRO A 98 12.82 10.46 7.59
N VAL A 99 12.12 11.36 6.90
CA VAL A 99 11.49 11.06 5.61
C VAL A 99 12.51 10.74 4.50
N PHE A 100 13.78 11.12 4.69
CA PHE A 100 14.86 10.77 3.78
C PHE A 100 15.37 9.36 4.10
N THR A 101 14.60 8.37 3.67
CA THR A 101 14.84 6.93 3.83
C THR A 101 14.14 6.16 2.71
N ASN A 102 14.48 4.89 2.51
CA ASN A 102 13.80 4.04 1.52
C ASN A 102 12.44 3.54 2.02
N LEU A 103 12.40 3.03 3.25
CA LEU A 103 11.18 2.52 3.88
C LEU A 103 10.93 3.26 5.19
N LEU A 104 9.80 3.95 5.24
CA LEU A 104 9.37 4.73 6.40
C LEU A 104 8.16 4.08 7.05
N LEU A 105 8.25 3.81 8.35
CA LEU A 105 7.10 3.50 9.18
C LEU A 105 6.62 4.78 9.88
N ALA A 106 5.46 5.27 9.50
CA ALA A 106 4.72 6.33 10.17
C ALA A 106 3.72 5.71 11.14
N ASP A 107 4.16 5.48 12.37
CA ASP A 107 3.38 4.73 13.35
C ASP A 107 2.36 5.63 14.06
N GLU A 108 1.10 5.18 14.11
CA GLU A 108 -0.05 5.91 14.68
C GLU A 108 -0.25 7.31 14.07
N ILE A 109 -0.31 7.39 12.73
CA ILE A 109 -0.39 8.66 11.98
C ILE A 109 -1.53 9.57 12.45
N ASN A 110 -2.62 8.99 12.97
CA ASN A 110 -3.78 9.71 13.49
C ASN A 110 -3.55 10.36 14.85
N ARG A 111 -2.39 10.19 15.51
CA ARG A 111 -2.07 10.86 16.79
C ARG A 111 -1.42 12.24 16.60
N ALA A 112 -0.91 12.55 15.43
CA ALA A 112 -0.30 13.85 15.18
C ALA A 112 -1.29 14.87 14.58
N PRO A 113 -1.05 16.18 14.79
CA PRO A 113 -1.88 17.23 14.22
C PRO A 113 -1.92 17.18 12.68
N ALA A 114 -3.00 17.69 12.10
CA ALA A 114 -3.24 17.68 10.65
C ALA A 114 -2.10 18.31 9.82
N LYS A 115 -1.34 19.26 10.36
CA LYS A 115 -0.18 19.86 9.69
C LYS A 115 0.94 18.86 9.47
N VAL A 116 1.19 17.98 10.45
CA VAL A 116 2.23 16.93 10.37
C VAL A 116 1.80 15.84 9.40
N GLN A 117 0.54 15.40 9.50
CA GLN A 117 -0.04 14.46 8.55
C GLN A 117 0.07 14.98 7.10
N SER A 118 -0.30 16.25 6.88
CA SER A 118 -0.22 16.89 5.56
C SER A 118 1.19 16.94 5.01
N ALA A 119 2.19 17.24 5.86
CA ALA A 119 3.60 17.24 5.46
C ALA A 119 4.06 15.86 4.97
N LEU A 120 3.73 14.79 5.71
CA LEU A 120 4.05 13.42 5.25
C LEU A 120 3.38 13.10 3.91
N LEU A 121 2.09 13.42 3.77
CA LEU A 121 1.33 13.12 2.56
C LEU A 121 1.81 13.93 1.35
N GLU A 122 2.35 15.12 1.55
CA GLU A 122 3.00 15.91 0.51
C GLU A 122 4.29 15.21 0.05
N VAL A 123 5.15 14.80 0.99
CA VAL A 123 6.38 14.04 0.66
C VAL A 123 6.06 12.75 -0.10
N MET A 124 5.01 12.02 0.30
CA MET A 124 4.56 10.82 -0.39
C MET A 124 4.19 11.08 -1.86
N GLN A 125 3.57 12.21 -2.13
CA GLN A 125 3.11 12.57 -3.47
C GLN A 125 4.22 13.18 -4.32
N GLU A 126 4.94 14.15 -3.79
CA GLU A 126 5.92 14.95 -4.53
C GLU A 126 7.30 14.28 -4.64
N ARG A 127 7.59 13.29 -3.77
CA ARG A 127 8.88 12.59 -3.70
C ARG A 127 10.07 13.53 -3.46
N GLN A 128 9.80 14.70 -2.94
CA GLN A 128 10.79 15.74 -2.62
C GLN A 128 10.29 16.63 -1.49
N VAL A 129 11.22 17.34 -0.85
CA VAL A 129 10.95 18.28 0.24
C VAL A 129 11.76 19.56 0.01
N THR A 130 11.14 20.71 0.22
CA THR A 130 11.83 22.00 0.21
C THR A 130 12.12 22.46 1.65
N ILE A 131 13.39 22.64 1.98
CA ILE A 131 13.85 23.10 3.29
C ILE A 131 14.57 24.45 3.09
N GLY A 132 13.92 25.53 3.51
CA GLY A 132 14.41 26.88 3.25
C GLY A 132 14.34 27.23 1.76
N ARG A 133 15.48 27.25 1.06
CA ARG A 133 15.55 27.58 -0.39
C ARG A 133 16.00 26.39 -1.24
N GLU A 134 16.24 25.25 -0.64
CA GLU A 134 16.78 24.07 -1.31
C GLU A 134 15.76 22.94 -1.35
N THR A 135 15.68 22.25 -2.47
CA THR A 135 14.78 21.09 -2.65
C THR A 135 15.60 19.81 -2.69
N PHE A 136 15.24 18.89 -1.82
CA PHE A 136 15.88 17.58 -1.64
C PHE A 136 14.90 16.48 -2.10
N LYS A 137 15.38 15.56 -2.94
CA LYS A 137 14.60 14.37 -3.34
C LYS A 137 14.72 13.30 -2.27
N VAL A 138 13.63 12.60 -2.00
CA VAL A 138 13.69 11.39 -1.16
C VAL A 138 14.39 10.26 -1.90
N PRO A 139 15.01 9.30 -1.19
CA PRO A 139 15.62 8.11 -1.80
C PRO A 139 14.64 7.33 -2.68
N ASN A 140 15.13 6.63 -3.69
CA ASN A 140 14.35 5.75 -4.54
C ASN A 140 14.92 4.32 -4.43
N PRO A 141 14.14 3.29 -4.11
CA PRO A 141 12.69 3.32 -3.86
C PRO A 141 12.29 4.05 -2.57
N PHE A 142 11.05 4.53 -2.50
CA PHE A 142 10.46 5.14 -1.31
C PHE A 142 9.08 4.56 -1.03
N LEU A 143 8.91 3.91 0.11
CA LEU A 143 7.64 3.37 0.59
C LEU A 143 7.33 3.93 1.98
N VAL A 144 6.13 4.43 2.16
CA VAL A 144 5.57 4.75 3.48
C VAL A 144 4.54 3.69 3.85
N LEU A 145 4.74 3.07 4.99
CA LEU A 145 3.72 2.31 5.71
C LEU A 145 3.25 3.19 6.88
N ALA A 146 2.03 3.69 6.79
CA ALA A 146 1.38 4.38 7.89
C ALA A 146 0.50 3.42 8.67
N THR A 147 0.46 3.54 10.00
CA THR A 147 -0.43 2.73 10.82
C THR A 147 -1.50 3.58 11.49
N GLN A 148 -2.68 2.99 11.67
CA GLN A 148 -3.75 3.52 12.50
C GLN A 148 -4.20 2.48 13.50
N ASN A 149 -4.46 2.91 14.73
CA ASN A 149 -5.08 2.06 15.74
C ASN A 149 -6.59 2.37 15.79
N PRO A 150 -7.46 1.42 15.44
CA PRO A 150 -8.91 1.65 15.42
C PRO A 150 -9.54 1.74 16.81
N ILE A 151 -8.86 1.27 17.85
CA ILE A 151 -9.41 1.21 19.20
C ILE A 151 -9.20 2.53 19.94
N GLU A 152 -8.09 3.22 19.69
CA GLU A 152 -7.77 4.47 20.34
C GLU A 152 -8.46 5.64 19.61
N THR A 153 -9.48 6.21 20.22
CA THR A 153 -10.21 7.38 19.70
C THR A 153 -9.85 8.67 20.44
N GLU A 154 -9.41 8.56 21.71
CA GLU A 154 -9.05 9.71 22.52
C GLU A 154 -7.69 10.28 22.09
N GLY A 155 -7.60 11.60 21.90
CA GLY A 155 -6.37 12.27 21.48
C GLY A 155 -5.97 11.99 20.04
N THR A 156 -6.90 11.55 19.18
CA THR A 156 -6.65 11.31 17.76
C THR A 156 -7.20 12.41 16.85
N TYR A 157 -6.53 12.59 15.73
CA TYR A 157 -6.91 13.48 14.64
C TYR A 157 -7.20 12.62 13.41
N PRO A 158 -8.47 12.39 13.05
CA PRO A 158 -8.80 11.56 11.90
C PRO A 158 -8.21 12.18 10.62
N LEU A 159 -7.69 11.32 9.75
CA LEU A 159 -7.25 11.76 8.42
C LEU A 159 -8.48 12.12 7.59
N PRO A 160 -8.53 13.31 6.97
CA PRO A 160 -9.56 13.63 5.98
C PRO A 160 -9.56 12.64 4.81
N GLU A 161 -10.72 12.34 4.24
CA GLU A 161 -10.90 11.37 3.15
C GLU A 161 -9.99 11.68 1.95
N ALA A 162 -9.85 12.97 1.59
CA ALA A 162 -8.95 13.40 0.52
C ALA A 162 -7.47 13.10 0.79
N GLN A 163 -7.09 12.96 2.05
CA GLN A 163 -5.74 12.59 2.45
C GLN A 163 -5.56 11.07 2.44
N VAL A 164 -6.54 10.33 2.94
CA VAL A 164 -6.54 8.86 2.94
C VAL A 164 -6.50 8.32 1.49
N ASP A 165 -7.15 8.99 0.53
CA ASP A 165 -7.13 8.63 -0.90
C ASP A 165 -5.73 8.63 -1.54
N ARG A 166 -4.72 9.24 -0.88
CA ARG A 166 -3.31 9.21 -1.34
C ARG A 166 -2.60 7.88 -1.09
N PHE A 167 -3.07 7.09 -0.14
CA PHE A 167 -2.58 5.73 0.05
C PHE A 167 -3.09 4.83 -1.07
N MET A 168 -2.19 4.01 -1.64
CA MET A 168 -2.59 3.05 -2.67
C MET A 168 -3.51 1.98 -2.08
N LEU A 169 -3.14 1.44 -0.93
CA LEU A 169 -3.81 0.34 -0.24
C LEU A 169 -4.14 0.71 1.20
N LYS A 170 -5.30 0.26 1.68
CA LYS A 170 -5.62 0.16 3.11
C LYS A 170 -5.78 -1.32 3.46
N VAL A 171 -4.89 -1.82 4.30
CA VAL A 171 -4.85 -3.22 4.72
C VAL A 171 -5.34 -3.34 6.16
N LEU A 172 -6.32 -4.20 6.38
CA LEU A 172 -6.78 -4.54 7.72
C LEU A 172 -5.99 -5.73 8.25
N VAL A 173 -5.43 -5.59 9.46
CA VAL A 173 -4.62 -6.61 10.10
C VAL A 173 -5.30 -7.07 11.37
N GLY A 174 -5.69 -8.34 11.37
CA GLY A 174 -6.29 -9.02 12.53
C GLY A 174 -5.28 -9.77 13.38
N TYR A 175 -5.76 -10.33 14.50
CA TYR A 175 -4.96 -11.21 15.32
C TYR A 175 -4.54 -12.48 14.57
N PRO A 176 -3.35 -13.03 14.85
CA PRO A 176 -2.95 -14.32 14.32
C PRO A 176 -3.89 -15.43 14.84
N SER A 177 -3.97 -16.53 14.10
CA SER A 177 -4.60 -17.75 14.59
C SER A 177 -3.81 -18.34 15.78
N THR A 178 -4.45 -19.14 16.61
CA THR A 178 -3.79 -19.80 17.75
C THR A 178 -2.54 -20.60 17.32
N THR A 179 -2.57 -21.22 16.16
CA THR A 179 -1.42 -21.96 15.62
C THR A 179 -0.27 -21.03 15.23
N GLU A 180 -0.57 -19.89 14.59
CA GLU A 180 0.43 -18.88 14.26
C GLU A 180 1.00 -18.24 15.51
N GLU A 181 0.16 -17.94 16.51
CA GLU A 181 0.60 -17.36 17.77
C GLU A 181 1.56 -18.30 18.52
N PHE A 182 1.29 -19.62 18.53
CA PHE A 182 2.23 -20.61 19.07
C PHE A 182 3.60 -20.51 18.40
N VAL A 183 3.64 -20.46 17.05
CA VAL A 183 4.91 -20.35 16.28
C VAL A 183 5.58 -19.01 16.54
N ILE A 184 4.82 -17.91 16.71
CA ILE A 184 5.36 -16.59 17.07
C ILE A 184 6.08 -16.68 18.41
N VAL A 185 5.44 -17.24 19.43
CA VAL A 185 6.04 -17.39 20.78
C VAL A 185 7.31 -18.23 20.69
N GLU A 186 7.27 -19.39 20.03
CA GLU A 186 8.43 -20.27 19.87
C GLU A 186 9.61 -19.53 19.21
N ARG A 187 9.36 -18.78 18.12
CA ARG A 187 10.42 -18.03 17.42
C ARG A 187 10.95 -16.86 18.23
N MET A 188 10.07 -16.10 18.90
CA MET A 188 10.47 -14.91 19.65
C MET A 188 11.18 -15.22 20.97
N THR A 189 11.02 -16.43 21.49
CA THR A 189 11.74 -16.92 22.68
C THR A 189 13.02 -17.70 22.34
N SER A 190 13.31 -17.89 21.05
CA SER A 190 14.53 -18.51 20.54
C SER A 190 15.43 -17.48 19.85
N ALA A 191 16.61 -17.92 19.36
CA ALA A 191 17.49 -17.05 18.59
C ALA A 191 16.84 -16.67 17.25
N LEU A 192 16.67 -15.37 17.02
CA LEU A 192 16.11 -14.85 15.78
C LEU A 192 17.01 -15.22 14.59
N GLN A 193 16.39 -15.68 13.50
CA GLN A 193 17.09 -15.92 12.24
C GLN A 193 17.46 -14.61 11.59
N ALA A 194 18.69 -14.51 11.11
CA ALA A 194 19.14 -13.36 10.33
C ALA A 194 18.48 -13.36 8.94
N VAL A 195 17.99 -12.21 8.53
CA VAL A 195 17.46 -11.98 7.20
C VAL A 195 18.61 -11.71 6.24
N GLN A 196 18.59 -12.38 5.09
CA GLN A 196 19.58 -12.13 4.05
C GLN A 196 19.06 -11.10 3.05
N GLN A 197 19.95 -10.24 2.60
CA GLN A 197 19.66 -9.35 1.49
C GLN A 197 19.48 -10.18 0.21
N VAL A 198 18.34 -10.04 -0.44
CA VAL A 198 17.98 -10.75 -1.68
C VAL A 198 18.20 -9.87 -2.91
N LEU A 199 17.93 -8.58 -2.75
CA LEU A 199 18.01 -7.56 -3.81
C LEU A 199 18.78 -6.34 -3.31
N THR A 200 19.29 -5.54 -4.24
CA THR A 200 19.67 -4.16 -3.94
C THR A 200 18.53 -3.20 -4.30
N THR A 201 18.61 -1.97 -3.81
CA THR A 201 17.66 -0.90 -4.16
C THR A 201 17.60 -0.66 -5.66
N GLU A 202 18.73 -0.71 -6.37
CA GLU A 202 18.83 -0.55 -7.82
C GLU A 202 18.15 -1.71 -8.55
N GLN A 203 18.35 -2.95 -8.09
CA GLN A 203 17.68 -4.12 -8.65
C GLN A 203 16.17 -4.03 -8.46
N LEU A 204 15.71 -3.55 -7.29
CA LEU A 204 14.28 -3.33 -7.07
C LEU A 204 13.72 -2.27 -8.02
N VAL A 205 14.43 -1.16 -8.24
CA VAL A 205 14.01 -0.14 -9.22
C VAL A 205 13.93 -0.72 -10.64
N ALA A 206 14.85 -1.60 -11.02
CA ALA A 206 14.78 -2.31 -12.30
C ALA A 206 13.54 -3.22 -12.37
N LEU A 207 13.22 -3.96 -11.30
CA LEU A 207 11.99 -4.77 -11.25
C LEU A 207 10.72 -3.92 -11.33
N GLN A 208 10.69 -2.74 -10.73
CA GLN A 208 9.57 -1.80 -10.88
C GLN A 208 9.34 -1.41 -12.36
N GLN A 209 10.42 -1.24 -13.13
CA GLN A 209 10.33 -0.97 -14.57
C GLN A 209 9.81 -2.20 -15.36
N GLU A 210 10.14 -3.41 -14.93
CA GLU A 210 9.58 -4.63 -15.53
C GLU A 210 8.07 -4.77 -15.21
N VAL A 211 7.65 -4.40 -14.00
CA VAL A 211 6.21 -4.36 -13.65
C VAL A 211 5.44 -3.41 -14.58
N ASP A 212 6.01 -2.27 -14.94
CA ASP A 212 5.38 -1.32 -15.86
C ASP A 212 5.11 -1.92 -17.26
N LYS A 213 5.86 -2.97 -17.64
CA LYS A 213 5.70 -3.68 -18.93
C LYS A 213 4.67 -4.81 -18.88
N VAL A 214 4.14 -5.17 -17.71
CA VAL A 214 3.10 -6.18 -17.59
C VAL A 214 1.87 -5.73 -18.37
N TYR A 215 1.43 -6.56 -19.30
CA TYR A 215 0.31 -6.24 -20.17
C TYR A 215 -1.01 -6.21 -19.40
N VAL A 216 -1.81 -5.20 -19.64
CA VAL A 216 -3.18 -5.09 -19.13
C VAL A 216 -4.11 -4.90 -20.31
N ASP A 217 -5.03 -5.83 -20.48
CA ASP A 217 -6.04 -5.74 -21.52
C ASP A 217 -6.98 -4.56 -21.28
N PRO A 218 -7.41 -3.80 -22.31
CA PRO A 218 -8.38 -2.71 -22.15
C PRO A 218 -9.67 -3.14 -21.43
N THR A 219 -10.11 -4.39 -21.58
CA THR A 219 -11.28 -4.92 -20.88
C THR A 219 -11.11 -4.98 -19.36
N LEU A 220 -9.86 -5.16 -18.87
CA LEU A 220 -9.55 -5.08 -17.44
C LEU A 220 -9.59 -3.66 -16.93
N ILE A 221 -9.18 -2.68 -17.75
CA ILE A 221 -9.29 -1.26 -17.40
C ILE A 221 -10.79 -0.90 -17.27
N GLU A 222 -11.60 -1.33 -18.22
CA GLU A 222 -13.06 -1.14 -18.17
C GLU A 222 -13.67 -1.82 -16.94
N TYR A 223 -13.22 -3.02 -16.60
CA TYR A 223 -13.66 -3.75 -15.41
C TYR A 223 -13.34 -2.99 -14.12
N ALA A 224 -12.13 -2.49 -13.96
CA ALA A 224 -11.73 -1.66 -12.83
C ALA A 224 -12.57 -0.37 -12.74
N VAL A 225 -12.81 0.30 -13.87
CA VAL A 225 -13.67 1.50 -13.93
C VAL A 225 -15.09 1.16 -13.52
N ARG A 226 -15.66 0.03 -13.98
CA ARG A 226 -17.02 -0.41 -13.59
C ARG A 226 -17.13 -0.68 -12.09
N MET A 227 -16.13 -1.35 -11.46
CA MET A 227 -16.10 -1.53 -10.01
C MET A 227 -16.17 -0.22 -9.26
N VAL A 228 -15.35 0.75 -9.69
CA VAL A 228 -15.26 2.06 -9.03
C VAL A 228 -16.51 2.90 -9.28
N THR A 229 -17.06 2.91 -10.50
CA THR A 229 -18.28 3.66 -10.81
C THR A 229 -19.51 3.08 -10.11
N ALA A 230 -19.55 1.77 -9.89
CA ALA A 230 -20.61 1.14 -9.11
C ALA A 230 -20.65 1.61 -7.64
N THR A 231 -19.51 2.06 -7.09
CA THR A 231 -19.52 2.67 -5.75
C THR A 231 -20.15 4.08 -5.74
N ARG A 232 -20.18 4.78 -6.89
CA ARG A 232 -20.75 6.14 -7.01
C ARG A 232 -22.20 6.13 -7.41
N ARG A 233 -22.61 5.14 -8.21
CA ARG A 233 -23.95 4.99 -8.76
C ARG A 233 -24.39 3.52 -8.70
N PRO A 234 -24.60 2.98 -7.49
CA PRO A 234 -24.97 1.58 -7.33
C PRO A 234 -26.29 1.25 -8.04
N GLN A 235 -27.22 2.21 -8.12
CA GLN A 235 -28.50 2.06 -8.82
C GLN A 235 -28.34 1.70 -10.31
N ASP A 236 -27.31 2.24 -11.00
CA ASP A 236 -27.03 1.96 -12.42
C ASP A 236 -26.54 0.52 -12.64
N HIS A 237 -26.16 -0.16 -11.57
CA HIS A 237 -25.66 -1.54 -11.55
C HIS A 237 -26.65 -2.53 -10.90
N GLY A 238 -27.91 -2.11 -10.69
CA GLY A 238 -28.95 -2.95 -10.09
C GLY A 238 -28.77 -3.16 -8.58
N LEU A 239 -28.13 -2.23 -7.89
CA LEU A 239 -27.84 -2.24 -6.46
C LEU A 239 -28.44 -1.00 -5.78
N LYS A 240 -29.69 -0.67 -6.14
CA LYS A 240 -30.40 0.51 -5.63
C LYS A 240 -30.48 0.52 -4.10
N GLU A 241 -30.52 -0.64 -3.48
CA GLU A 241 -30.56 -0.81 -2.02
C GLU A 241 -29.26 -0.35 -1.33
N LEU A 242 -28.17 -0.14 -2.05
CA LEU A 242 -26.92 0.37 -1.48
C LEU A 242 -26.79 1.89 -1.56
N GLU A 243 -27.64 2.58 -2.31
CA GLU A 243 -27.54 4.00 -2.59
C GLU A 243 -27.58 4.84 -1.30
N HIS A 244 -28.44 4.50 -0.35
CA HIS A 244 -28.58 5.23 0.92
C HIS A 244 -27.45 4.98 1.91
N TYR A 245 -26.61 3.94 1.70
CA TYR A 245 -25.46 3.65 2.56
C TYR A 245 -24.16 4.36 2.13
N ILE A 246 -24.09 4.91 0.91
CA ILE A 246 -22.88 5.51 0.36
C ILE A 246 -23.11 7.00 0.13
N THR A 247 -22.46 7.84 0.93
CA THR A 247 -22.48 9.30 0.72
C THR A 247 -21.60 9.72 -0.44
N PHE A 248 -20.37 9.18 -0.51
CA PHE A 248 -19.44 9.40 -1.63
C PHE A 248 -18.76 8.07 -1.99
N GLY A 249 -18.80 7.74 -3.28
CA GLY A 249 -18.06 6.62 -3.84
C GLY A 249 -16.59 6.95 -4.13
N ALA A 250 -15.82 5.94 -4.50
CA ALA A 250 -14.39 6.05 -4.71
C ALA A 250 -14.01 6.96 -5.88
N SER A 251 -12.87 7.67 -5.75
CA SER A 251 -12.31 8.57 -6.76
C SER A 251 -11.72 7.80 -7.96
N PRO A 252 -11.41 8.46 -9.11
CA PRO A 252 -10.70 7.84 -10.23
C PRO A 252 -9.33 7.27 -9.84
N ARG A 253 -8.70 7.75 -8.74
CA ARG A 253 -7.48 7.16 -8.20
C ARG A 253 -7.65 5.69 -7.85
N ALA A 254 -8.85 5.26 -7.42
CA ALA A 254 -9.13 3.84 -7.18
C ALA A 254 -8.97 3.02 -8.45
N SER A 255 -9.51 3.45 -9.59
CA SER A 255 -9.36 2.74 -10.87
C SER A 255 -7.89 2.65 -11.29
N ILE A 256 -7.13 3.75 -11.16
CA ILE A 256 -5.70 3.77 -11.45
C ILE A 256 -4.95 2.79 -10.54
N ASN A 257 -5.20 2.85 -9.24
CA ASN A 257 -4.51 1.99 -8.26
C ASN A 257 -4.89 0.51 -8.40
N LEU A 258 -6.11 0.19 -8.81
CA LEU A 258 -6.50 -1.19 -9.15
C LEU A 258 -5.65 -1.76 -10.28
N ILE A 259 -5.42 -0.98 -11.32
CA ILE A 259 -4.59 -1.41 -12.46
C ILE A 259 -3.11 -1.52 -12.06
N LEU A 260 -2.57 -0.53 -11.34
CA LEU A 260 -1.17 -0.57 -10.91
C LEU A 260 -0.91 -1.73 -9.94
N ALA A 261 -1.79 -1.92 -8.96
CA ALA A 261 -1.69 -3.00 -8.00
C ALA A 261 -1.90 -4.38 -8.66
N GLY A 262 -2.87 -4.50 -9.58
CA GLY A 262 -3.11 -5.72 -10.34
C GLY A 262 -1.93 -6.12 -11.23
N ARG A 263 -1.25 -5.15 -11.88
CA ARG A 263 0.02 -5.39 -12.60
C ARG A 263 1.09 -5.95 -11.68
N ALA A 264 1.31 -5.30 -10.55
CA ALA A 264 2.31 -5.72 -9.58
C ALA A 264 2.00 -7.12 -9.04
N LEU A 265 0.73 -7.42 -8.74
CA LEU A 265 0.30 -8.74 -8.29
C LEU A 265 0.50 -9.83 -9.36
N ALA A 266 0.18 -9.53 -10.63
CA ALA A 266 0.44 -10.44 -11.74
C ALA A 266 1.94 -10.74 -11.89
N PHE A 267 2.79 -9.72 -11.74
CA PHE A 267 4.25 -9.89 -11.75
C PHE A 267 4.76 -10.74 -10.59
N VAL A 268 4.28 -10.50 -9.37
CA VAL A 268 4.60 -11.33 -8.19
C VAL A 268 4.22 -12.80 -8.43
N ARG A 269 3.11 -13.04 -9.13
CA ARG A 269 2.64 -14.36 -9.55
C ARG A 269 3.35 -14.92 -10.80
N GLY A 270 4.46 -14.30 -11.23
CA GLY A 270 5.32 -14.77 -12.32
C GLY A 270 4.74 -14.58 -13.72
N ARG A 271 3.75 -13.69 -13.92
CA ARG A 271 3.09 -13.43 -15.20
C ARG A 271 3.49 -12.07 -15.79
N ASP A 272 3.54 -11.99 -17.11
CA ASP A 272 3.76 -10.76 -17.87
C ASP A 272 2.45 -10.15 -18.41
N TYR A 273 1.31 -10.63 -17.93
CA TYR A 273 -0.04 -10.11 -18.18
C TYR A 273 -0.92 -10.22 -16.94
N ALA A 274 -1.80 -9.25 -16.76
CA ALA A 274 -2.77 -9.24 -15.68
C ALA A 274 -4.01 -10.06 -16.04
N LEU A 275 -4.61 -10.69 -15.03
CA LEU A 275 -5.89 -11.40 -15.10
C LEU A 275 -6.97 -10.63 -14.33
N PRO A 276 -8.27 -10.87 -14.62
CA PRO A 276 -9.36 -10.30 -13.84
C PRO A 276 -9.23 -10.57 -12.34
N GLN A 277 -8.74 -11.75 -11.98
CA GLN A 277 -8.54 -12.14 -10.58
C GLN A 277 -7.52 -11.25 -9.87
N ASP A 278 -6.45 -10.77 -10.55
CA ASP A 278 -5.47 -9.88 -9.94
C ASP A 278 -6.09 -8.53 -9.57
N ILE A 279 -7.02 -8.03 -10.38
CA ILE A 279 -7.75 -6.81 -10.10
C ILE A 279 -8.74 -7.03 -8.94
N LEU A 280 -9.45 -8.17 -8.96
CA LEU A 280 -10.43 -8.52 -7.93
C LEU A 280 -9.76 -8.72 -6.56
N ASP A 281 -8.63 -9.42 -6.51
CA ASP A 281 -7.88 -9.66 -5.27
C ASP A 281 -7.38 -8.37 -4.60
N MET A 282 -7.19 -7.31 -5.38
CA MET A 282 -6.78 -6.00 -4.88
C MET A 282 -7.95 -5.07 -4.53
N ALA A 283 -9.18 -5.43 -4.94
CA ALA A 283 -10.31 -4.51 -4.94
C ALA A 283 -10.65 -3.97 -3.55
N LEU A 284 -10.74 -4.83 -2.53
CA LEU A 284 -11.06 -4.41 -1.16
C LEU A 284 -10.00 -3.45 -0.62
N ASP A 285 -8.71 -3.80 -0.74
CA ASP A 285 -7.62 -3.02 -0.16
C ASP A 285 -7.41 -1.68 -0.88
N VAL A 286 -7.77 -1.61 -2.17
CA VAL A 286 -7.72 -0.36 -2.96
C VAL A 286 -8.93 0.53 -2.71
N ILE A 287 -10.14 -0.03 -2.53
CA ILE A 287 -11.36 0.77 -2.56
C ILE A 287 -11.88 1.11 -1.17
N ARG A 288 -11.72 0.24 -0.13
CA ARG A 288 -12.38 0.38 1.17
C ARG A 288 -12.23 1.74 1.85
N HIS A 289 -11.05 2.35 1.74
CA HIS A 289 -10.75 3.65 2.36
C HIS A 289 -11.15 4.86 1.51
N ARG A 290 -11.81 4.62 0.39
CA ARG A 290 -12.28 5.63 -0.55
C ARG A 290 -13.80 5.75 -0.57
N LEU A 291 -14.49 4.95 0.24
CA LEU A 291 -15.92 5.03 0.46
C LEU A 291 -16.22 5.88 1.68
N VAL A 292 -17.07 6.88 1.51
CA VAL A 292 -17.65 7.64 2.63
C VAL A 292 -19.05 7.10 2.87
N LEU A 293 -19.22 6.49 4.03
CA LEU A 293 -20.50 5.89 4.42
C LEU A 293 -21.47 6.94 4.97
N SER A 294 -22.76 6.66 4.85
CA SER A 294 -23.82 7.48 5.45
C SER A 294 -24.00 7.16 6.93
N TYR A 295 -24.81 8.00 7.62
CA TYR A 295 -25.20 7.72 9.00
C TYR A 295 -26.08 6.48 9.12
N GLU A 296 -26.88 6.17 8.10
CA GLU A 296 -27.69 4.97 8.03
C GLU A 296 -26.81 3.70 8.01
N ALA A 297 -25.71 3.72 7.23
CA ALA A 297 -24.77 2.60 7.23
C ALA A 297 -24.17 2.35 8.62
N LEU A 298 -23.81 3.43 9.34
CA LEU A 298 -23.28 3.32 10.71
C LEU A 298 -24.35 2.81 11.69
N SER A 299 -25.60 3.27 11.56
CA SER A 299 -26.73 2.83 12.38
C SER A 299 -27.04 1.33 12.20
N ASP A 300 -26.96 0.88 10.95
CA ASP A 300 -27.23 -0.52 10.60
C ASP A 300 -26.03 -1.44 10.75
N ASN A 301 -24.89 -0.92 11.25
CA ASN A 301 -23.60 -1.62 11.37
C ASN A 301 -23.10 -2.20 10.03
N VAL A 302 -23.38 -1.52 8.92
CA VAL A 302 -22.91 -1.90 7.59
C VAL A 302 -21.52 -1.31 7.35
N THR A 303 -20.56 -2.18 7.07
CA THR A 303 -19.17 -1.77 6.80
C THR A 303 -18.93 -1.47 5.33
N GLY A 304 -17.86 -0.73 5.03
CA GLY A 304 -17.43 -0.52 3.64
C GLY A 304 -17.13 -1.82 2.91
N ASP A 305 -16.57 -2.81 3.61
CA ASP A 305 -16.28 -4.13 3.03
C ASP A 305 -17.56 -4.92 2.71
N ASP A 306 -18.62 -4.79 3.52
CA ASP A 306 -19.93 -5.42 3.22
C ASP A 306 -20.52 -4.87 1.92
N LEU A 307 -20.47 -3.54 1.77
CA LEU A 307 -20.95 -2.87 0.55
C LEU A 307 -20.12 -3.26 -0.67
N LEU A 308 -18.78 -3.23 -0.54
CA LEU A 308 -17.89 -3.62 -1.61
C LEU A 308 -18.09 -5.07 -2.02
N ASN A 309 -18.23 -6.00 -1.08
CA ASN A 309 -18.48 -7.39 -1.39
C ASN A 309 -19.78 -7.60 -2.19
N LYS A 310 -20.84 -6.83 -1.90
CA LYS A 310 -22.08 -6.85 -2.70
C LYS A 310 -21.85 -6.29 -4.10
N ILE A 311 -21.13 -5.18 -4.22
CA ILE A 311 -20.79 -4.57 -5.51
C ILE A 311 -19.94 -5.51 -6.36
N LEU A 312 -18.86 -6.05 -5.80
CA LEU A 312 -17.93 -6.94 -6.52
C LEU A 312 -18.62 -8.23 -7.03
N LYS A 313 -19.54 -8.78 -6.26
CA LYS A 313 -20.35 -9.95 -6.69
C LYS A 313 -21.30 -9.62 -7.86
N ARG A 314 -21.71 -8.37 -8.00
CA ARG A 314 -22.64 -7.94 -9.05
C ARG A 314 -21.97 -7.61 -10.37
N ILE A 315 -20.73 -7.11 -10.32
CA ILE A 315 -19.98 -6.71 -11.52
C ILE A 315 -19.47 -7.98 -12.24
N PRO A 316 -19.88 -8.23 -13.50
CA PRO A 316 -19.47 -9.42 -14.21
C PRO A 316 -17.97 -9.41 -14.51
N VAL A 317 -17.32 -10.52 -14.24
CA VAL A 317 -15.89 -10.72 -14.52
C VAL A 317 -15.71 -10.84 -16.04
N PRO A 318 -14.82 -10.03 -16.67
CA PRO A 318 -14.59 -10.11 -18.10
C PRO A 318 -13.86 -11.41 -18.48
N THR A 319 -14.20 -11.95 -19.64
CA THR A 319 -13.44 -13.05 -20.24
C THR A 319 -12.28 -12.45 -21.04
N VAL A 320 -11.06 -12.59 -20.53
CA VAL A 320 -9.84 -12.10 -21.18
C VAL A 320 -9.17 -13.28 -21.89
N PRO A 321 -8.88 -13.19 -23.21
CA PRO A 321 -8.17 -14.25 -23.90
C PRO A 321 -6.73 -14.34 -23.38
N LEU A 322 -6.23 -15.55 -23.15
CA LEU A 322 -4.85 -15.77 -22.80
C LEU A 322 -3.93 -15.35 -23.96
N ARG A 323 -2.75 -14.79 -23.64
CA ARG A 323 -1.79 -14.25 -24.62
C ARG A 323 -1.35 -15.29 -25.66
N GLU A 324 -1.24 -16.56 -25.28
CA GLU A 324 -0.95 -17.68 -26.18
C GLU A 324 -2.02 -17.89 -27.23
N GLN A 325 -3.30 -17.70 -26.89
CA GLN A 325 -4.42 -17.80 -27.83
C GLN A 325 -4.43 -16.61 -28.80
N ALA A 326 -4.02 -15.42 -28.37
CA ALA A 326 -3.92 -14.25 -29.22
C ALA A 326 -2.79 -14.37 -30.27
N ASN A 327 -1.66 -14.99 -29.91
CA ASN A 327 -0.57 -15.28 -30.85
C ASN A 327 -0.94 -16.37 -31.86
N GLY A 328 -1.66 -17.41 -31.46
CA GLY A 328 -2.13 -18.48 -32.33
C GLY A 328 -3.14 -18.01 -33.41
N ARG A 329 -3.95 -17.00 -33.10
CA ARG A 329 -4.88 -16.41 -34.08
C ARG A 329 -4.19 -15.54 -35.13
N ARG A 330 -3.04 -14.93 -34.81
CA ARG A 330 -2.26 -14.16 -35.80
C ARG A 330 -1.53 -15.05 -36.81
N ILE A 331 -1.21 -16.27 -36.44
CA ILE A 331 -0.53 -17.24 -37.34
C ILE A 331 -1.54 -17.88 -38.33
N GLN A 332 -2.83 -17.94 -38.01
CA GLN A 332 -3.86 -18.53 -38.89
C GLN A 332 -4.42 -17.51 -39.92
N ASN A 333 -4.13 -16.22 -39.80
CA ASN A 333 -4.60 -15.16 -40.69
C ASN A 333 -3.44 -14.50 -41.50
N ALA A 334 -2.27 -15.11 -41.55
CA ALA A 334 -1.15 -14.81 -42.44
C ALA A 334 -0.90 -15.98 -43.37
#